data_635272dd94baf6c9f83421d469f6667f
#
_entry.id   635272dd94baf6c9f83421d469f6667f
#
_cell.length_a   1.000
_cell.length_b   1.000
_cell.length_c   1.000
_cell.angle_alpha   90.00
_cell.angle_beta   90.00
_cell.angle_gamma   90.00
#
_symmetry.space_group_name_H-M   'P 1'
#
loop_
_entity.id
_entity.type
_entity.pdbx_description
1 polymer ?
#
loop_
_entity_poly.entity_id
_entity_poly.type
_entity_poly.pdbx_seq_one_letter_code
_entity_poly.pdbx_strand_id
1 'polypeptide(L)'
;ARSRGLGDVYKRQLVKDYITGTASAYYPIELNFWDPQIDYIALMDDYSRNRFIGGDFRVLFYYSEGDNPDPEINTSIERMCSTWNVSIDSIRIVTSNYLLRDTHPFIFFCNNELYYRYLQVIENKFVKEHNLERRSKKFTCLNRADKAHRKIYASYMYTMDILKHGYFSYTGYKYHTSHKGLDDISQWIDFDDSLQQDLLGFELNVPFHCDDLSDSEHNNHKLVNHDFFRDAYFNFVVETHFDNKTCFITEKTFKPILNLQPFIIVGNPGSLQLLRDLGYK
;
A
#
# COMPACT_ATOMS: atom_id res chain seq x y z
N ALA A 1 -2.68 -11.17 -23.26
CA ALA A 1 -2.06 -10.42 -22.14
C ALA A 1 -0.53 -10.55 -22.28
N ARG A 2 0.14 -9.49 -22.71
CA ARG A 2 1.62 -9.46 -22.66
C ARG A 2 1.98 -9.29 -21.21
N SER A 3 2.49 -10.35 -20.58
CA SER A 3 3.27 -10.23 -19.36
C SER A 3 4.29 -9.13 -19.61
N ARG A 4 4.17 -7.99 -18.91
CA ARG A 4 5.31 -7.09 -18.76
C ARG A 4 6.36 -7.95 -18.10
N GLY A 5 7.43 -8.20 -18.85
CA GLY A 5 8.45 -9.13 -18.46
C GLY A 5 8.93 -8.81 -17.06
N LEU A 6 9.18 -9.85 -16.30
CA LEU A 6 10.00 -9.89 -15.09
C LEU A 6 11.45 -9.37 -15.38
N GLY A 7 11.60 -8.45 -16.35
CA GLY A 7 12.86 -7.88 -16.81
C GLY A 7 13.56 -6.98 -15.82
N ASP A 8 12.90 -6.56 -14.75
CA ASP A 8 13.48 -5.82 -13.63
C ASP A 8 13.55 -6.67 -12.35
N VAL A 9 13.93 -7.94 -12.51
CA VAL A 9 14.39 -8.70 -11.35
C VAL A 9 15.72 -8.07 -10.94
N TYR A 10 15.64 -7.20 -9.95
CA TYR A 10 16.76 -6.49 -9.36
C TYR A 10 17.94 -7.41 -9.12
N LYS A 11 19.15 -6.85 -9.27
CA LYS A 11 20.40 -7.56 -9.11
C LYS A 11 20.38 -8.44 -7.87
N ARG A 12 20.31 -9.73 -8.09
CA ARG A 12 20.22 -10.78 -7.11
C ARG A 12 21.47 -10.75 -6.24
N GLN A 13 21.35 -10.21 -5.02
CA GLN A 13 22.42 -10.28 -4.04
C GLN A 13 22.05 -11.30 -2.97
N LEU A 14 22.92 -12.27 -2.75
CA LEU A 14 22.86 -13.11 -1.57
C LEU A 14 23.14 -12.23 -0.35
N VAL A 15 22.15 -12.07 0.50
CA VAL A 15 22.31 -11.38 1.78
C VAL A 15 22.83 -12.41 2.79
N LYS A 16 24.05 -12.20 3.28
CA LYS A 16 24.59 -12.99 4.38
C LYS A 16 24.00 -12.49 5.68
N ASP A 17 23.40 -13.40 6.42
CA ASP A 17 22.90 -13.09 7.75
C ASP A 17 24.08 -13.04 8.75
N TYR A 18 24.38 -11.85 9.25
CA TYR A 18 25.45 -11.63 10.23
C TYR A 18 24.97 -11.72 11.68
N ILE A 19 23.67 -11.94 11.91
CA ILE A 19 23.07 -11.70 13.23
C ILE A 19 23.11 -12.93 14.15
N THR A 20 23.24 -14.15 13.64
CA THR A 20 23.07 -15.36 14.47
C THR A 20 24.23 -16.32 14.52
N GLY A 21 25.37 -16.04 13.90
CA GLY A 21 26.53 -16.96 13.88
C GLY A 21 26.34 -18.23 13.06
N THR A 22 25.14 -18.53 12.62
CA THR A 22 24.80 -19.54 11.63
C THR A 22 24.62 -18.84 10.28
N ALA A 23 25.55 -19.04 9.37
CA ALA A 23 25.58 -18.40 8.07
C ALA A 23 24.44 -18.92 7.15
N SER A 24 23.20 -18.49 7.42
CA SER A 24 22.09 -18.71 6.51
C SER A 24 22.16 -17.65 5.41
N ALA A 25 22.40 -18.07 4.19
CA ALA A 25 22.28 -17.18 3.04
C ALA A 25 20.80 -17.08 2.64
N TYR A 26 20.36 -15.89 2.24
CA TYR A 26 19.02 -15.67 1.70
C TYR A 26 19.09 -15.27 0.24
N TYR A 27 18.15 -15.78 -0.55
CA TYR A 27 17.90 -15.36 -1.92
C TYR A 27 16.67 -14.45 -1.91
N PRO A 28 16.81 -13.13 -2.07
CA PRO A 28 15.69 -12.21 -2.01
C PRO A 28 14.89 -12.24 -3.30
N ILE A 29 13.57 -12.24 -3.16
CA ILE A 29 12.60 -12.07 -4.25
C ILE A 29 11.66 -10.94 -3.81
N GLU A 30 11.73 -9.81 -4.51
CA GLU A 30 10.84 -8.68 -4.28
C GLU A 30 9.57 -8.85 -5.10
N LEU A 31 8.43 -8.69 -4.45
CA LEU A 31 7.11 -8.79 -5.04
C LEU A 31 6.30 -7.53 -4.72
N ASN A 32 5.81 -6.85 -5.74
CA ASN A 32 4.83 -5.79 -5.53
C ASN A 32 3.47 -6.37 -5.16
N PHE A 33 3.09 -7.47 -5.83
CA PHE A 33 1.84 -8.19 -5.61
C PHE A 33 2.13 -9.67 -5.45
N TRP A 34 1.39 -10.30 -4.56
CA TRP A 34 1.40 -11.75 -4.41
C TRP A 34 0.31 -12.35 -5.31
N ASP A 35 0.72 -13.14 -6.30
CA ASP A 35 -0.22 -13.94 -7.09
C ASP A 35 -0.18 -15.38 -6.58
N PRO A 36 -1.26 -15.87 -5.95
CA PRO A 36 -1.29 -17.21 -5.38
C PRO A 36 -1.21 -18.33 -6.42
N GLN A 37 -1.38 -18.02 -7.71
CA GLN A 37 -1.27 -18.99 -8.79
C GLN A 37 0.16 -19.15 -9.29
N ILE A 38 1.05 -18.21 -9.03
CA ILE A 38 2.43 -18.24 -9.50
C ILE A 38 3.27 -19.17 -8.61
N ASP A 39 4.08 -20.00 -9.26
CA ASP A 39 5.18 -20.72 -8.62
C ASP A 39 6.46 -19.89 -8.76
N TYR A 40 6.75 -19.10 -7.73
CA TYR A 40 7.91 -18.22 -7.73
C TYR A 40 9.25 -18.97 -7.69
N ILE A 41 9.27 -20.21 -7.20
CA ILE A 41 10.46 -21.06 -7.22
C ILE A 41 10.75 -21.53 -8.65
N ALA A 42 9.71 -21.85 -9.42
CA ALA A 42 9.85 -22.19 -10.84
C ALA A 42 10.45 -21.05 -11.67
N LEU A 43 10.26 -19.79 -11.26
CA LEU A 43 10.81 -18.62 -11.95
C LEU A 43 12.31 -18.37 -11.66
N MET A 44 12.90 -19.06 -10.70
CA MET A 44 14.33 -18.97 -10.46
C MET A 44 15.10 -19.63 -11.63
N ASP A 45 16.30 -19.13 -11.91
CA ASP A 45 17.20 -19.84 -12.83
C ASP A 45 17.57 -21.22 -12.28
N ASP A 46 17.89 -22.16 -13.17
CA ASP A 46 18.12 -23.56 -12.82
C ASP A 46 19.25 -23.74 -11.80
N TYR A 47 20.31 -22.93 -11.89
CA TYR A 47 21.42 -23.01 -10.95
C TYR A 47 20.97 -22.60 -9.54
N SER A 48 20.31 -21.46 -9.41
CA SER A 48 19.81 -20.98 -8.11
C SER A 48 18.74 -21.91 -7.54
N ARG A 49 17.83 -22.42 -8.37
CA ARG A 49 16.78 -23.34 -7.93
C ARG A 49 17.35 -24.65 -7.40
N ASN A 50 18.30 -25.25 -8.10
CA ASN A 50 18.94 -26.51 -7.66
C ASN A 50 19.67 -26.32 -6.32
N ARG A 51 20.34 -25.21 -6.12
CA ARG A 51 20.99 -24.89 -4.85
C ARG A 51 20.00 -24.66 -3.71
N PHE A 52 18.85 -24.01 -4.00
CA PHE A 52 17.77 -23.86 -3.04
C PHE A 52 17.20 -25.22 -2.61
N ILE A 53 16.91 -26.10 -3.58
CA ILE A 53 16.43 -27.46 -3.31
C ILE A 53 17.47 -28.25 -2.53
N GLY A 54 18.77 -28.03 -2.80
CA GLY A 54 19.89 -28.62 -2.07
C GLY A 54 20.09 -28.08 -0.65
N GLY A 55 19.36 -27.02 -0.27
CA GLY A 55 19.43 -26.44 1.08
C GLY A 55 20.57 -25.45 1.30
N ASP A 56 21.23 -24.95 0.24
CA ASP A 56 22.37 -24.05 0.35
C ASP A 56 21.98 -22.66 0.86
N PHE A 57 20.73 -22.27 0.69
CA PHE A 57 20.18 -20.99 1.16
C PHE A 57 18.67 -21.05 1.36
N ARG A 58 18.12 -20.02 1.99
CA ARG A 58 16.67 -19.79 2.14
C ARG A 58 16.18 -18.77 1.12
N VAL A 59 14.90 -18.85 0.74
CA VAL A 59 14.25 -17.81 -0.07
C VAL A 59 13.57 -16.81 0.87
N LEU A 60 13.79 -15.53 0.60
CA LEU A 60 13.15 -14.42 1.29
C LEU A 60 12.23 -13.68 0.32
N PHE A 61 10.93 -13.85 0.46
CA PHE A 61 9.97 -13.03 -0.26
C PHE A 61 9.76 -11.71 0.49
N TYR A 62 10.02 -10.60 -0.17
CA TYR A 62 9.64 -9.28 0.30
C TYR A 62 8.40 -8.82 -0.46
N TYR A 63 7.27 -8.79 0.23
CA TYR A 63 5.97 -8.50 -0.32
C TYR A 63 5.45 -7.18 0.29
N SER A 64 5.63 -6.08 -0.45
CA SER A 64 5.47 -4.72 0.08
C SER A 64 4.01 -4.26 0.16
N GLU A 65 3.15 -4.69 -0.76
CA GLU A 65 1.78 -4.18 -0.84
C GLU A 65 0.83 -4.79 0.19
N GLY A 66 1.07 -6.00 0.65
CA GLY A 66 0.32 -6.63 1.74
C GLY A 66 -1.19 -6.80 1.47
N ASP A 67 -1.59 -7.01 0.21
CA ASP A 67 -2.98 -7.01 -0.24
C ASP A 67 -3.66 -8.39 -0.22
N ASN A 68 -2.94 -9.47 0.07
CA ASN A 68 -3.50 -10.82 0.12
C ASN A 68 -3.79 -11.26 1.56
N PRO A 69 -4.89 -11.99 1.78
CA PRO A 69 -5.21 -12.61 3.05
C PRO A 69 -4.33 -13.82 3.33
N ASP A 70 -4.19 -14.18 4.61
CA ASP A 70 -3.40 -15.31 5.09
C ASP A 70 -3.64 -16.63 4.36
N PRO A 71 -4.88 -17.11 4.15
CA PRO A 71 -5.12 -18.39 3.50
C PRO A 71 -4.53 -18.50 2.09
N GLU A 72 -4.54 -17.42 1.32
CA GLU A 72 -4.00 -17.41 -0.05
C GLU A 72 -2.48 -17.53 -0.06
N ILE A 73 -1.82 -16.81 0.84
CA ILE A 73 -0.35 -16.84 0.97
C ILE A 73 0.09 -18.22 1.46
N ASN A 74 -0.53 -18.71 2.53
CA ASN A 74 -0.17 -19.98 3.14
C ASN A 74 -0.35 -21.14 2.14
N THR A 75 -1.50 -21.24 1.48
CA THR A 75 -1.77 -22.26 0.48
C THR A 75 -0.78 -22.23 -0.68
N SER A 76 -0.40 -21.03 -1.13
CA SER A 76 0.59 -20.86 -2.19
C SER A 76 1.98 -21.36 -1.77
N ILE A 77 2.41 -21.04 -0.54
CA ILE A 77 3.68 -21.50 0.01
C ILE A 77 3.70 -23.02 0.19
N GLU A 78 2.65 -23.59 0.77
CA GLU A 78 2.56 -25.06 0.95
C GLU A 78 2.61 -25.80 -0.38
N ARG A 79 1.93 -25.27 -1.41
CA ARG A 79 1.98 -25.81 -2.76
C ARG A 79 3.40 -25.76 -3.33
N MET A 80 4.11 -24.64 -3.24
CA MET A 80 5.50 -24.53 -3.71
C MET A 80 6.42 -25.48 -2.97
N CYS A 81 6.32 -25.56 -1.65
CA CYS A 81 7.10 -26.48 -0.84
C CYS A 81 6.87 -27.95 -1.25
N SER A 82 5.61 -28.34 -1.47
CA SER A 82 5.25 -29.68 -1.92
C SER A 82 5.76 -29.98 -3.32
N THR A 83 5.61 -29.05 -4.26
CA THR A 83 6.06 -29.22 -5.65
C THR A 83 7.56 -29.46 -5.74
N TRP A 84 8.35 -28.74 -4.94
CA TRP A 84 9.81 -28.79 -4.99
C TRP A 84 10.43 -29.65 -3.89
N ASN A 85 9.62 -30.32 -3.08
CA ASN A 85 10.05 -31.16 -1.96
C ASN A 85 11.03 -30.42 -1.02
N VAL A 86 10.71 -29.19 -0.66
CA VAL A 86 11.50 -28.36 0.25
C VAL A 86 10.73 -28.11 1.54
N SER A 87 11.45 -27.90 2.65
CA SER A 87 10.84 -27.53 3.92
C SER A 87 10.31 -26.10 3.87
N ILE A 88 9.18 -25.85 4.52
CA ILE A 88 8.63 -24.50 4.73
C ILE A 88 9.62 -23.60 5.50
N ASP A 89 10.49 -24.19 6.33
CA ASP A 89 11.57 -23.48 7.02
C ASP A 89 12.62 -22.88 6.08
N SER A 90 12.62 -23.29 4.81
CA SER A 90 13.49 -22.72 3.78
C SER A 90 12.93 -21.42 3.19
N ILE A 91 11.72 -21.01 3.59
CA ILE A 91 11.03 -19.82 3.08
C ILE A 91 10.83 -18.82 4.22
N ARG A 92 11.01 -17.55 3.90
CA ARG A 92 10.65 -16.43 4.77
C ARG A 92 9.86 -15.41 3.95
N ILE A 93 8.86 -14.79 4.58
CA ILE A 93 8.05 -13.74 3.97
C ILE A 93 8.15 -12.51 4.86
N VAL A 94 8.44 -11.38 4.25
CA VAL A 94 8.29 -10.06 4.87
C VAL A 94 7.14 -9.35 4.19
N THR A 95 6.11 -8.97 4.95
CA THR A 95 4.89 -8.36 4.44
C THR A 95 4.52 -7.10 5.21
N SER A 96 3.84 -6.17 4.53
CA SER A 96 3.25 -4.99 5.17
C SER A 96 1.80 -5.21 5.64
N ASN A 97 1.22 -6.41 5.46
CA ASN A 97 -0.09 -6.72 6.00
C ASN A 97 0.00 -7.01 7.50
N TYR A 98 -0.54 -6.09 8.31
CA TYR A 98 -0.51 -6.19 9.76
C TYR A 98 -1.27 -7.42 10.31
N LEU A 99 -2.31 -7.86 9.62
CA LEU A 99 -3.08 -9.04 10.06
C LEU A 99 -2.30 -10.34 9.93
N LEU A 100 -1.23 -10.35 9.14
CA LEU A 100 -0.34 -11.52 9.00
C LEU A 100 0.76 -11.55 10.08
N ARG A 101 0.85 -10.52 10.92
CA ARG A 101 1.80 -10.49 12.02
C ARG A 101 1.53 -11.66 12.95
N ASP A 102 2.57 -12.43 13.23
CA ASP A 102 2.53 -13.55 14.17
C ASP A 102 1.58 -14.72 13.80
N THR A 103 1.04 -14.75 12.57
CA THR A 103 0.18 -15.86 12.13
C THR A 103 0.97 -17.14 11.84
N HIS A 104 2.19 -17.00 11.30
CA HIS A 104 3.08 -18.11 10.99
C HIS A 104 4.54 -17.78 11.32
N PRO A 105 5.35 -18.76 11.74
CA PRO A 105 6.74 -18.54 12.15
C PRO A 105 7.66 -18.12 10.99
N PHE A 106 7.20 -18.23 9.76
CA PHE A 106 7.94 -17.82 8.57
C PHE A 106 7.48 -16.48 8.00
N ILE A 107 6.43 -15.83 8.57
CA ILE A 107 5.91 -14.53 8.16
C ILE A 107 6.37 -13.46 9.15
N PHE A 108 6.96 -12.39 8.63
CA PHE A 108 7.43 -11.24 9.39
C PHE A 108 6.73 -9.98 8.91
N PHE A 109 6.22 -9.22 9.85
CA PHE A 109 5.63 -7.93 9.55
C PHE A 109 6.71 -6.84 9.44
N CYS A 110 6.64 -6.07 8.36
CA CYS A 110 7.46 -4.89 8.17
C CYS A 110 6.59 -3.76 7.64
N ASN A 111 6.52 -2.65 8.37
CA ASN A 111 5.82 -1.48 7.87
C ASN A 111 6.72 -0.62 6.97
N ASN A 112 6.08 0.15 6.10
CA ASN A 112 6.78 1.07 5.22
C ASN A 112 7.18 2.39 5.90
N GLU A 113 6.93 2.56 7.20
CA GLU A 113 7.22 3.78 7.95
C GLU A 113 8.69 4.19 7.87
N LEU A 114 9.60 3.22 8.05
CA LEU A 114 11.04 3.47 8.01
C LEU A 114 11.49 4.02 6.66
N TYR A 115 10.88 3.55 5.56
CA TYR A 115 11.17 4.05 4.23
C TYR A 115 10.78 5.52 4.09
N TYR A 116 9.61 5.92 4.58
CA TYR A 116 9.17 7.31 4.51
C TYR A 116 9.97 8.23 5.43
N ARG A 117 10.31 7.78 6.63
CA ARG A 117 11.23 8.50 7.52
C ARG A 117 12.59 8.69 6.87
N TYR A 118 13.13 7.66 6.25
CA TYR A 118 14.40 7.72 5.54
C TYR A 118 14.38 8.74 4.40
N LEU A 119 13.33 8.74 3.58
CA LEU A 119 13.18 9.73 2.51
C LEU A 119 13.18 11.16 3.04
N GLN A 120 12.54 11.40 4.17
CA GLN A 120 12.55 12.72 4.78
C GLN A 120 13.92 13.15 5.29
N VAL A 121 14.65 12.24 5.94
CA VAL A 121 16.01 12.52 6.42
C VAL A 121 16.91 12.89 5.27
N ILE A 122 16.87 12.14 4.17
CA ILE A 122 17.73 12.42 2.99
C ILE A 122 17.34 13.71 2.30
N GLU A 123 16.05 13.97 2.15
CA GLU A 123 15.59 15.17 1.44
C GLU A 123 15.57 16.42 2.33
N ASN A 124 15.90 16.28 3.63
CA ASN A 124 15.88 17.35 4.63
C ASN A 124 14.54 18.12 4.68
N LYS A 125 13.46 17.43 4.39
CA LYS A 125 12.09 17.97 4.30
C LYS A 125 11.28 17.65 5.55
N PHE A 126 11.77 18.09 6.72
CA PHE A 126 10.99 17.95 7.96
C PHE A 126 10.17 19.18 8.24
N VAL A 127 8.92 18.96 8.60
CA VAL A 127 8.16 19.97 9.32
C VAL A 127 8.57 19.86 10.79
N LYS A 128 9.30 20.86 11.29
CA LYS A 128 9.81 20.88 12.67
C LYS A 128 8.81 21.46 13.66
N GLU A 129 7.88 22.27 13.19
CA GLU A 129 6.96 23.02 14.02
C GLU A 129 5.56 23.07 13.38
N HIS A 130 4.55 23.07 14.24
CA HIS A 130 3.18 23.31 13.80
C HIS A 130 3.02 24.73 13.24
N ASN A 131 2.36 24.86 12.11
CA ASN A 131 1.90 26.16 11.65
C ASN A 131 0.70 26.59 12.51
N LEU A 132 0.89 27.65 13.32
CA LEU A 132 -0.15 28.25 14.15
C LEU A 132 -0.94 29.35 13.44
N GLU A 133 -0.58 29.68 12.20
CA GLU A 133 -1.27 30.70 11.42
C GLU A 133 -2.67 30.22 10.98
N ARG A 134 -3.52 31.18 10.68
CA ARG A 134 -4.83 30.89 10.11
C ARG A 134 -4.67 30.27 8.72
N ARG A 135 -5.21 29.08 8.53
CA ARG A 135 -5.15 28.33 7.28
C ARG A 135 -6.31 28.71 6.35
N SER A 136 -6.05 28.75 5.05
CA SER A 136 -7.08 29.12 4.07
C SER A 136 -8.04 27.95 3.79
N LYS A 137 -7.57 26.72 3.94
CA LYS A 137 -8.33 25.50 3.65
C LYS A 137 -8.62 24.69 4.90
N LYS A 138 -9.77 24.03 4.89
CA LYS A 138 -10.16 23.16 5.99
C LYS A 138 -9.41 21.82 5.93
N PHE A 139 -9.24 21.25 4.73
CA PHE A 139 -8.65 19.92 4.58
C PHE A 139 -7.83 19.77 3.29
N THR A 140 -7.02 18.71 3.26
CA THR A 140 -6.47 18.08 2.06
C THR A 140 -7.09 16.71 1.85
N CYS A 141 -7.39 16.34 0.58
CA CYS A 141 -7.84 15.02 0.21
C CYS A 141 -7.38 14.72 -1.22
N LEU A 142 -6.26 14.01 -1.35
CA LEU A 142 -5.60 13.80 -2.63
C LEU A 142 -5.76 12.35 -3.08
N ASN A 143 -6.55 12.14 -4.13
CA ASN A 143 -6.85 10.83 -4.70
C ASN A 143 -6.50 10.80 -6.18
N ARG A 144 -5.73 9.81 -6.60
CA ARG A 144 -5.41 9.60 -8.00
C ARG A 144 -6.21 8.45 -8.62
N ALA A 145 -6.11 7.27 -8.02
CA ALA A 145 -6.69 6.05 -8.58
C ALA A 145 -8.20 5.99 -8.37
N ASP A 146 -8.91 5.60 -9.43
CA ASP A 146 -10.33 5.26 -9.39
C ASP A 146 -10.51 3.93 -8.64
N LYS A 147 -10.93 4.01 -7.38
CA LYS A 147 -11.28 2.88 -6.53
C LYS A 147 -12.66 3.12 -5.94
N ALA A 148 -13.46 2.06 -5.80
CA ALA A 148 -14.85 2.15 -5.41
C ALA A 148 -15.08 2.99 -4.14
N HIS A 149 -14.38 2.68 -3.05
CA HIS A 149 -14.50 3.44 -1.79
C HIS A 149 -14.07 4.90 -1.92
N ARG A 150 -13.06 5.21 -2.76
CA ARG A 150 -12.63 6.58 -3.03
C ARG A 150 -13.67 7.35 -3.81
N LYS A 151 -14.27 6.70 -4.81
CA LYS A 151 -15.33 7.28 -5.63
C LYS A 151 -16.55 7.62 -4.78
N ILE A 152 -17.02 6.70 -3.95
CA ILE A 152 -18.16 6.92 -3.05
C ILE A 152 -17.88 8.07 -2.08
N TYR A 153 -16.73 8.03 -1.43
CA TYR A 153 -16.36 9.09 -0.50
C TYR A 153 -16.28 10.46 -1.19
N ALA A 154 -15.66 10.51 -2.38
CA ALA A 154 -15.53 11.74 -3.15
C ALA A 154 -16.88 12.25 -3.68
N SER A 155 -17.77 11.36 -4.15
CA SER A 155 -19.12 11.75 -4.60
C SER A 155 -19.94 12.33 -3.45
N TYR A 156 -19.89 11.71 -2.26
CA TYR A 156 -20.55 12.26 -1.08
C TYR A 156 -20.04 13.68 -0.72
N MET A 157 -18.72 13.88 -0.72
CA MET A 157 -18.14 15.20 -0.48
C MET A 157 -18.54 16.22 -1.55
N TYR A 158 -18.68 15.78 -2.80
CA TYR A 158 -19.13 16.61 -3.92
C TYR A 158 -20.57 17.06 -3.72
N THR A 159 -21.48 16.13 -3.48
CA THR A 159 -22.92 16.40 -3.27
C THR A 159 -23.15 17.30 -2.06
N MET A 160 -22.36 17.15 -0.99
CA MET A 160 -22.43 18.01 0.19
C MET A 160 -21.75 19.37 0.00
N ASP A 161 -21.27 19.70 -1.20
CA ASP A 161 -20.55 20.93 -1.54
C ASP A 161 -19.32 21.21 -0.64
N ILE A 162 -18.66 20.14 -0.17
CA ILE A 162 -17.53 20.23 0.76
C ILE A 162 -16.21 20.48 0.00
N LEU A 163 -16.08 20.02 -1.24
CA LEU A 163 -14.81 20.04 -1.98
C LEU A 163 -14.18 21.44 -2.08
N LYS A 164 -14.98 22.48 -2.21
CA LYS A 164 -14.51 23.87 -2.30
C LYS A 164 -13.73 24.36 -1.06
N HIS A 165 -13.92 23.70 0.07
CA HIS A 165 -13.28 24.07 1.33
C HIS A 165 -11.91 23.42 1.55
N GLY A 166 -11.45 22.57 0.64
CA GLY A 166 -10.18 21.84 0.75
C GLY A 166 -9.30 21.92 -0.48
N TYR A 167 -8.10 21.38 -0.37
CA TYR A 167 -7.31 20.93 -1.49
C TYR A 167 -7.78 19.51 -1.83
N PHE A 168 -8.50 19.40 -2.93
CA PHE A 168 -9.09 18.13 -3.36
C PHE A 168 -8.62 17.76 -4.76
N SER A 169 -8.17 16.53 -4.93
CA SER A 169 -7.92 15.97 -6.25
C SER A 169 -8.52 14.57 -6.38
N TYR A 170 -9.03 14.28 -7.57
CA TYR A 170 -9.50 12.97 -7.98
C TYR A 170 -9.34 12.86 -9.50
N THR A 171 -8.30 12.16 -9.94
CA THR A 171 -7.99 12.11 -11.38
C THR A 171 -8.75 11.03 -12.13
N GLY A 172 -9.38 10.10 -11.42
CA GLY A 172 -10.13 8.99 -12.04
C GLY A 172 -9.23 8.00 -12.79
N TYR A 173 -7.93 7.97 -12.46
CA TYR A 173 -6.98 7.11 -13.14
C TYR A 173 -7.31 5.63 -12.93
N LYS A 174 -7.55 4.93 -14.05
CA LYS A 174 -7.86 3.50 -14.06
C LYS A 174 -6.61 2.66 -14.30
N TYR A 175 -6.26 1.82 -13.34
CA TYR A 175 -5.26 0.78 -13.56
C TYR A 175 -5.85 -0.33 -14.43
N HIS A 176 -5.06 -0.88 -15.36
CA HIS A 176 -5.52 -1.98 -16.24
C HIS A 176 -5.72 -3.33 -15.51
N THR A 177 -5.33 -3.41 -14.24
CA THR A 177 -5.39 -4.64 -13.46
C THR A 177 -6.33 -4.48 -12.28
N SER A 178 -7.36 -5.32 -12.25
CA SER A 178 -8.20 -5.63 -11.08
C SER A 178 -8.80 -4.43 -10.33
N HIS A 179 -9.62 -3.63 -11.00
CA HIS A 179 -10.56 -2.82 -10.24
C HIS A 179 -11.66 -3.74 -9.72
N LYS A 180 -11.57 -4.06 -8.46
CA LYS A 180 -12.74 -4.47 -7.73
C LYS A 180 -13.72 -3.32 -7.88
N GLY A 181 -14.84 -3.58 -8.56
CA GLY A 181 -15.85 -2.58 -8.86
C GLY A 181 -16.62 -2.15 -7.61
N LEU A 182 -17.66 -1.36 -7.83
CA LEU A 182 -18.58 -0.98 -6.75
C LEU A 182 -19.17 -2.20 -6.02
N ASP A 183 -19.32 -3.33 -6.74
CA ASP A 183 -19.82 -4.59 -6.17
C ASP A 183 -19.01 -5.12 -4.97
N ASP A 184 -17.71 -4.82 -4.92
CA ASP A 184 -16.85 -5.29 -3.81
C ASP A 184 -17.15 -4.60 -2.48
N ILE A 185 -17.75 -3.42 -2.52
CA ILE A 185 -18.12 -2.66 -1.33
C ILE A 185 -19.63 -2.61 -1.12
N SER A 186 -20.43 -3.21 -2.00
CA SER A 186 -21.89 -3.30 -1.86
C SER A 186 -22.32 -3.98 -0.56
N GLN A 187 -21.49 -4.88 -0.03
CA GLN A 187 -21.72 -5.48 1.28
C GLN A 187 -21.63 -4.51 2.47
N TRP A 188 -21.09 -3.30 2.26
CA TRP A 188 -20.89 -2.29 3.30
C TRP A 188 -21.77 -1.06 3.13
N ILE A 189 -22.34 -0.89 1.94
CA ILE A 189 -23.05 0.33 1.55
C ILE A 189 -24.27 -0.07 0.73
N ASP A 190 -25.43 0.41 1.16
CA ASP A 190 -26.66 0.29 0.38
C ASP A 190 -26.57 1.23 -0.85
N PHE A 191 -26.60 0.64 -2.03
CA PHE A 191 -26.64 1.38 -3.30
C PHE A 191 -28.09 1.74 -3.64
N ASP A 192 -28.62 2.75 -2.95
CA ASP A 192 -29.91 3.29 -3.29
C ASP A 192 -29.84 4.26 -4.50
N ASP A 193 -31.00 4.68 -4.98
CA ASP A 193 -31.10 5.59 -6.13
C ASP A 193 -30.40 6.94 -5.86
N SER A 194 -30.37 7.41 -4.62
CA SER A 194 -29.71 8.65 -4.22
C SER A 194 -28.20 8.56 -4.41
N LEU A 195 -27.58 7.49 -3.90
CA LEU A 195 -26.14 7.27 -4.05
C LEU A 195 -25.75 7.06 -5.52
N GLN A 196 -26.61 6.38 -6.30
CA GLN A 196 -26.35 6.23 -7.74
C GLN A 196 -26.37 7.58 -8.48
N GLN A 197 -27.29 8.47 -8.15
CA GLN A 197 -27.33 9.83 -8.71
C GLN A 197 -26.12 10.67 -8.28
N ASP A 198 -25.70 10.56 -7.02
CA ASP A 198 -24.52 11.26 -6.51
C ASP A 198 -23.24 10.81 -7.23
N LEU A 199 -23.09 9.48 -7.42
CA LEU A 199 -21.98 8.92 -8.16
C LEU A 199 -21.95 9.40 -9.62
N LEU A 200 -23.10 9.39 -10.29
CA LEU A 200 -23.22 9.84 -11.68
C LEU A 200 -22.89 11.33 -11.80
N GLY A 201 -23.45 12.14 -10.91
CA GLY A 201 -23.18 13.57 -10.87
C GLY A 201 -21.70 13.89 -10.63
N PHE A 202 -21.05 13.14 -9.77
CA PHE A 202 -19.61 13.26 -9.53
C PHE A 202 -18.79 12.85 -10.76
N GLU A 203 -19.09 11.71 -11.37
CA GLU A 203 -18.36 11.18 -12.53
C GLU A 203 -18.37 12.11 -13.73
N LEU A 204 -19.44 12.84 -13.95
CA LEU A 204 -19.56 13.83 -15.05
C LEU A 204 -18.59 15.02 -14.87
N ASN A 205 -18.06 15.23 -13.68
CA ASN A 205 -17.17 16.34 -13.36
C ASN A 205 -15.70 15.92 -13.13
N VAL A 206 -15.39 14.61 -13.17
CA VAL A 206 -14.01 14.10 -13.10
C VAL A 206 -13.25 14.44 -14.39
N PRO A 207 -11.99 14.86 -14.34
CA PRO A 207 -11.10 14.91 -13.18
C PRO A 207 -11.18 16.21 -12.36
N PHE A 208 -10.86 16.09 -11.07
CA PHE A 208 -10.62 17.23 -10.19
C PHE A 208 -9.11 17.35 -9.93
N HIS A 209 -8.56 18.53 -10.17
CA HIS A 209 -7.16 18.85 -9.92
C HIS A 209 -7.05 20.01 -8.94
N CYS A 210 -6.09 19.95 -8.03
CA CYS A 210 -5.75 21.06 -7.13
C CYS A 210 -4.34 21.60 -7.40
N ASP A 211 -3.62 21.03 -8.34
CA ASP A 211 -2.31 21.44 -8.84
C ASP A 211 -2.15 21.12 -10.33
N ASP A 212 -1.05 21.54 -10.92
CA ASP A 212 -0.71 21.34 -12.34
C ASP A 212 0.19 20.11 -12.57
N LEU A 213 0.27 19.19 -11.60
CA LEU A 213 1.12 18.02 -11.71
C LEU A 213 0.57 17.04 -12.76
N SER A 214 1.47 16.45 -13.52
CA SER A 214 1.15 15.35 -14.44
C SER A 214 0.80 14.06 -13.69
N ASP A 215 0.12 13.13 -14.36
CA ASP A 215 -0.22 11.82 -13.79
C ASP A 215 1.01 11.03 -13.32
N SER A 216 2.15 11.18 -13.98
CA SER A 216 3.40 10.53 -13.58
C SER A 216 3.96 11.13 -12.29
N GLU A 217 3.86 12.43 -12.12
CA GLU A 217 4.26 13.13 -10.89
C GLU A 217 3.33 12.78 -9.74
N HIS A 218 2.02 12.73 -9.96
CA HIS A 218 1.04 12.26 -8.97
C HIS A 218 1.32 10.81 -8.51
N ASN A 219 1.91 9.98 -9.36
CA ASN A 219 2.29 8.61 -9.00
C ASN A 219 3.60 8.53 -8.19
N ASN A 220 4.30 9.63 -8.03
CA ASN A 220 5.52 9.65 -7.25
C ASN A 220 5.19 9.74 -5.75
N HIS A 221 5.29 8.61 -5.04
CA HIS A 221 5.00 8.58 -3.59
C HIS A 221 5.96 9.44 -2.76
N LYS A 222 7.11 9.83 -3.33
CA LYS A 222 8.09 10.71 -2.68
C LYS A 222 7.67 12.18 -2.76
N LEU A 223 6.81 12.51 -3.72
CA LEU A 223 6.38 13.88 -3.90
C LEU A 223 5.38 14.26 -2.81
N VAL A 224 5.70 15.32 -2.08
CA VAL A 224 4.83 15.92 -1.09
C VAL A 224 4.78 17.42 -1.34
N ASN A 225 3.61 17.93 -1.68
CA ASN A 225 3.40 19.36 -1.71
C ASN A 225 3.15 19.84 -0.27
N HIS A 226 4.21 20.28 0.40
CA HIS A 226 4.15 20.70 1.80
C HIS A 226 3.23 21.90 2.02
N ASP A 227 3.03 22.76 1.02
CA ASP A 227 2.17 23.94 1.14
C ASP A 227 0.72 23.55 1.35
N PHE A 228 0.23 22.49 0.69
CA PHE A 228 -1.11 21.98 0.94
C PHE A 228 -1.30 21.50 2.38
N PHE A 229 -0.30 20.84 2.95
CA PHE A 229 -0.36 20.39 4.34
C PHE A 229 -0.25 21.54 5.33
N ARG A 230 0.52 22.57 5.02
CA ARG A 230 0.68 23.74 5.88
C ARG A 230 -0.56 24.63 5.88
N ASP A 231 -1.25 24.75 4.76
CA ASP A 231 -2.40 25.63 4.59
C ASP A 231 -3.76 24.95 4.82
N ALA A 232 -3.79 23.67 5.16
CA ALA A 232 -5.01 22.94 5.52
C ALA A 232 -4.97 22.47 6.97
N TYR A 233 -6.14 22.50 7.66
CA TYR A 233 -6.22 22.14 9.08
C TYR A 233 -6.05 20.64 9.34
N PHE A 234 -6.55 19.77 8.43
CA PHE A 234 -6.45 18.32 8.58
C PHE A 234 -6.42 17.62 7.21
N ASN A 235 -6.15 16.33 7.21
CA ASN A 235 -6.11 15.52 6.02
C ASN A 235 -7.19 14.44 6.04
N PHE A 236 -7.91 14.26 4.93
CA PHE A 236 -8.68 13.06 4.66
C PHE A 236 -7.81 12.07 3.89
N VAL A 237 -7.33 11.08 4.59
CA VAL A 237 -6.55 9.99 4.02
C VAL A 237 -7.51 8.92 3.53
N VAL A 238 -7.60 8.74 2.22
CA VAL A 238 -8.34 7.62 1.64
C VAL A 238 -7.34 6.57 1.17
N GLU A 239 -7.19 5.53 1.97
CA GLU A 239 -6.16 4.52 1.78
C GLU A 239 -6.33 3.67 0.52
N THR A 240 -5.33 2.84 0.25
CA THR A 240 -5.30 2.00 -0.95
C THR A 240 -6.32 0.87 -0.87
N HIS A 241 -6.52 0.31 0.30
CA HIS A 241 -7.44 -0.79 0.56
C HIS A 241 -8.57 -0.38 1.50
N PHE A 242 -9.73 -0.97 1.29
CA PHE A 242 -10.91 -0.82 2.10
C PHE A 242 -11.64 -2.16 2.12
N ASP A 243 -11.17 -3.07 2.96
CA ASP A 243 -11.72 -4.40 3.16
C ASP A 243 -11.44 -4.85 4.61
N ASN A 244 -11.89 -6.02 4.99
CA ASN A 244 -11.65 -6.60 6.31
C ASN A 244 -10.65 -7.77 6.30
N LYS A 245 -10.02 -8.03 5.15
CA LYS A 245 -9.10 -9.16 4.96
C LYS A 245 -7.65 -8.77 5.13
N THR A 246 -7.38 -7.48 5.00
CA THR A 246 -6.02 -6.93 5.10
C THR A 246 -6.00 -5.74 6.05
N CYS A 247 -4.83 -5.43 6.60
CA CYS A 247 -4.59 -4.17 7.30
C CYS A 247 -3.23 -3.63 6.84
N PHE A 248 -3.29 -2.64 5.97
CA PHE A 248 -2.14 -2.08 5.29
C PHE A 248 -2.22 -0.55 5.25
N ILE A 249 -1.16 0.11 5.69
CA ILE A 249 -1.05 1.57 5.70
C ILE A 249 0.01 1.98 4.68
N THR A 250 -0.35 2.96 3.85
CA THR A 250 0.52 3.45 2.78
C THR A 250 1.13 4.83 3.10
N GLU A 251 1.88 5.36 2.14
CA GLU A 251 2.42 6.71 2.18
C GLU A 251 1.37 7.78 2.48
N LYS A 252 0.10 7.54 2.13
CA LYS A 252 -0.99 8.51 2.30
C LYS A 252 -1.22 8.85 3.76
N THR A 253 -1.14 7.85 4.64
CA THR A 253 -1.26 8.05 6.09
C THR A 253 0.01 8.66 6.68
N PHE A 254 1.19 8.27 6.18
CA PHE A 254 2.45 8.82 6.71
C PHE A 254 2.70 10.27 6.29
N LYS A 255 2.22 10.72 5.12
CA LYS A 255 2.36 12.12 4.68
C LYS A 255 1.81 13.14 5.69
N PRO A 256 0.57 13.06 6.17
CA PRO A 256 0.09 13.99 7.20
C PRO A 256 0.83 13.86 8.53
N ILE A 257 1.19 12.65 8.97
CA ILE A 257 1.99 12.44 10.18
C ILE A 257 3.31 13.22 10.09
N LEU A 258 3.99 13.11 8.96
CA LEU A 258 5.27 13.77 8.70
C LEU A 258 5.14 15.30 8.58
N ASN A 259 3.96 15.79 8.24
CA ASN A 259 3.66 17.22 8.20
C ASN A 259 2.99 17.72 9.50
N LEU A 260 3.00 16.92 10.56
CA LEU A 260 2.37 17.24 11.85
C LEU A 260 0.90 17.66 11.69
N GLN A 261 0.20 17.09 10.73
CA GLN A 261 -1.17 17.43 10.42
C GLN A 261 -2.13 16.36 10.98
N PRO A 262 -3.19 16.74 11.70
CA PRO A 262 -4.25 15.82 12.07
C PRO A 262 -4.88 15.19 10.83
N PHE A 263 -5.36 13.96 10.94
CA PHE A 263 -5.99 13.28 9.81
C PHE A 263 -7.16 12.39 10.23
N ILE A 264 -8.03 12.17 9.27
CA ILE A 264 -9.11 11.17 9.31
C ILE A 264 -8.75 10.11 8.28
N ILE A 265 -8.79 8.84 8.66
CA ILE A 265 -8.44 7.74 7.76
C ILE A 265 -9.70 6.99 7.32
N VAL A 266 -9.84 6.83 6.00
CA VAL A 266 -10.81 5.97 5.33
C VAL A 266 -10.03 4.81 4.73
N GLY A 267 -10.05 3.67 5.35
CA GLY A 267 -9.22 2.52 5.00
C GLY A 267 -9.64 1.26 5.75
N ASN A 268 -8.78 0.27 5.75
CA ASN A 268 -9.05 -1.02 6.39
C ASN A 268 -9.37 -0.88 7.88
N PRO A 269 -10.29 -1.68 8.40
CA PRO A 269 -10.46 -1.85 9.84
C PRO A 269 -9.12 -2.18 10.51
N GLY A 270 -8.87 -1.58 11.68
CA GLY A 270 -7.61 -1.78 12.41
C GLY A 270 -6.48 -0.81 12.06
N SER A 271 -6.60 0.04 11.03
CA SER A 271 -5.55 1.01 10.65
C SER A 271 -5.12 1.91 11.80
N LEU A 272 -6.04 2.40 12.63
CA LEU A 272 -5.70 3.21 13.81
C LEU A 272 -5.05 2.38 14.92
N GLN A 273 -5.44 1.10 15.05
CA GLN A 273 -4.78 0.21 16.01
C GLN A 273 -3.34 -0.07 15.58
N LEU A 274 -3.12 -0.33 14.28
CA LEU A 274 -1.77 -0.47 13.74
C LEU A 274 -0.91 0.76 14.07
N LEU A 275 -1.41 1.97 13.87
CA LEU A 275 -0.67 3.19 14.22
C LEU A 275 -0.34 3.26 15.72
N ARG A 276 -1.28 2.90 16.59
CA ARG A 276 -1.02 2.86 18.05
C ARG A 276 0.04 1.83 18.42
N ASP A 277 0.02 0.66 17.79
CA ASP A 277 1.01 -0.39 18.00
C ASP A 277 2.41 0.01 17.49
N LEU A 278 2.48 0.92 16.51
CA LEU A 278 3.70 1.56 16.06
C LEU A 278 4.15 2.73 16.96
N GLY A 279 3.38 3.06 18.01
CA GLY A 279 3.71 4.10 18.98
C GLY A 279 3.15 5.49 18.68
N TYR A 280 2.31 5.64 17.67
CA TYR A 280 1.59 6.89 17.42
C TYR A 280 0.44 7.05 18.44
N LYS A 281 0.23 8.29 18.91
CA LYS A 281 -0.79 8.62 19.93
C LYS A 281 -1.92 9.44 19.34
#